data_16ec3153c3a2d6375729ffe6ee744beb
#
_entry.id   16ec3153c3a2d6375729ffe6ee744beb
#
_cell.length_a   1.000
_cell.length_b   1.000
_cell.length_c   1.000
_cell.angle_alpha   90.00
_cell.angle_beta   90.00
_cell.angle_gamma   90.00
#
_symmetry.space_group_name_H-M   'P 1'
#
loop_
_entity.id
_entity.type
_entity.pdbx_description
1 polymer ?
#
loop_
_entity_poly.entity_id
_entity_poly.type
_entity_poly.pdbx_seq_one_letter_code
_entity_poly.pdbx_strand_id
1 'polypeptide(L)'
;MSIAAKEIHLLHYPDGVPTTEDFAVRDSALPNPLDGEVLIENIWMSVDPYMRGRMTKRKSYIPPFELNAPLEGHAIGRVMQSRDPRFAEGSLVTSMTGWSSHALLERDYLHPIPDMPDIPPEKFLGVLGMPGMTAGVGLNRIAYC
;
A
#
# COMPACT_ATOMS: atom_id res chain seq x y z
N MET A 1 22.96 -1.72 9.15
CA MET A 1 22.84 -2.51 7.91
C MET A 1 21.68 -1.91 7.13
N SER A 2 21.71 -1.98 5.79
CA SER A 2 20.57 -1.56 4.95
C SER A 2 19.88 -2.81 4.41
N ILE A 3 18.57 -2.71 4.19
CA ILE A 3 17.76 -3.78 3.58
C ILE A 3 17.52 -3.42 2.12
N ALA A 4 17.83 -4.35 1.21
CA ALA A 4 17.54 -4.16 -0.20
C ALA A 4 16.03 -4.23 -0.45
N ALA A 5 15.49 -3.27 -1.15
CA ALA A 5 14.10 -3.20 -1.56
C ALA A 5 13.97 -3.02 -3.06
N LYS A 6 12.82 -3.42 -3.61
CA LYS A 6 12.43 -3.16 -5.00
C LYS A 6 11.18 -2.32 -5.03
N GLU A 7 11.16 -1.35 -5.92
CA GLU A 7 10.07 -0.40 -6.08
C GLU A 7 9.61 -0.37 -7.54
N ILE A 8 8.33 -0.20 -7.78
CA ILE A 8 7.78 0.02 -9.11
C ILE A 8 7.51 1.52 -9.28
N HIS A 9 8.15 2.12 -10.25
CA HIS A 9 8.02 3.54 -10.59
C HIS A 9 7.27 3.70 -11.91
N LEU A 10 6.38 4.70 -11.99
CA LEU A 10 5.77 5.13 -13.24
C LEU A 10 6.73 6.09 -13.95
N LEU A 11 7.15 5.76 -15.17
CA LEU A 11 8.10 6.56 -15.95
C LEU A 11 7.43 7.72 -16.67
N HIS A 12 6.25 7.46 -17.22
CA HIS A 12 5.42 8.44 -17.92
C HIS A 12 3.95 8.04 -17.84
N TYR A 13 3.06 8.98 -18.08
CA TYR A 13 1.63 8.67 -18.09
C TYR A 13 1.26 7.93 -19.38
N PRO A 14 0.66 6.72 -19.27
CA PRO A 14 0.30 5.92 -20.44
C PRO A 14 -0.69 6.62 -21.35
N ASP A 15 -0.50 6.50 -22.66
CA ASP A 15 -1.51 6.82 -23.67
C ASP A 15 -2.31 5.54 -23.97
N GLY A 16 -3.56 5.49 -23.52
CA GLY A 16 -4.39 4.29 -23.64
C GLY A 16 -4.21 3.29 -22.48
N VAL A 17 -4.06 2.02 -22.81
CA VAL A 17 -3.87 0.94 -21.82
C VAL A 17 -2.41 0.93 -21.37
N PRO A 18 -2.14 0.91 -20.04
CA PRO A 18 -0.79 0.81 -19.53
C PRO A 18 -0.09 -0.46 -20.01
N THR A 19 1.19 -0.33 -20.33
CA THR A 19 2.07 -1.42 -20.73
C THR A 19 3.26 -1.53 -19.78
N THR A 20 4.02 -2.60 -19.82
CA THR A 20 5.22 -2.76 -19.01
C THR A 20 6.29 -1.69 -19.27
N GLU A 21 6.26 -1.05 -20.43
CA GLU A 21 7.20 0.02 -20.81
C GLU A 21 6.93 1.34 -20.07
N ASP A 22 5.72 1.52 -19.53
CA ASP A 22 5.35 2.69 -18.73
C ASP A 22 5.96 2.63 -17.33
N PHE A 23 6.53 1.49 -16.92
CA PHE A 23 7.00 1.25 -15.56
C PHE A 23 8.48 0.84 -15.52
N ALA A 24 9.12 1.07 -14.39
CA ALA A 24 10.44 0.52 -14.12
C ALA A 24 10.50 -0.09 -12.72
N VAL A 25 11.20 -1.21 -12.61
CA VAL A 25 11.66 -1.74 -11.33
C VAL A 25 12.92 -1.00 -10.92
N ARG A 26 12.95 -0.44 -9.72
CA ARG A 26 14.10 0.23 -9.12
C ARG A 26 14.54 -0.49 -7.87
N ASP A 27 15.84 -0.66 -7.73
CA ASP A 27 16.43 -1.13 -6.47
C ASP A 27 16.65 0.07 -5.55
N SER A 28 16.28 -0.10 -4.28
CA SER A 28 16.50 0.87 -3.22
C SER A 28 17.12 0.17 -1.99
N ALA A 29 17.64 0.96 -1.08
CA ALA A 29 18.24 0.46 0.16
C ALA A 29 17.65 1.23 1.34
N LEU A 30 16.91 0.54 2.18
CA LEU A 30 16.26 1.11 3.36
C LEU A 30 17.21 1.01 4.56
N PRO A 31 17.38 2.09 5.35
CA PRO A 31 18.17 2.05 6.58
C PRO A 31 17.43 1.27 7.68
N ASN A 32 18.12 1.01 8.80
CA ASN A 32 17.45 0.51 9.99
C ASN A 32 16.47 1.56 10.54
N PRO A 33 15.34 1.12 11.14
CA PRO A 33 14.37 2.03 11.73
C PRO A 33 14.98 2.93 12.82
N LEU A 34 14.63 4.22 12.77
CA LEU A 34 14.83 5.18 13.87
C LEU A 34 13.65 5.10 14.86
N ASP A 35 13.74 5.85 15.95
CA ASP A 35 12.69 5.89 16.97
C ASP A 35 11.34 6.33 16.37
N GLY A 36 10.30 5.53 16.59
CA GLY A 36 8.98 5.70 16.00
C GLY A 36 8.79 5.16 14.57
N GLU A 37 9.84 4.58 13.96
CA GLU A 37 9.76 3.97 12.63
C GLU A 37 9.61 2.46 12.68
N VAL A 38 9.03 1.92 11.63
CA VAL A 38 8.77 0.49 11.44
C VAL A 38 9.17 0.09 10.02
N LEU A 39 9.98 -0.94 9.90
CA LEU A 39 10.34 -1.57 8.64
C LEU A 39 9.41 -2.74 8.38
N ILE A 40 8.76 -2.74 7.22
CA ILE A 40 7.83 -3.80 6.79
C ILE A 40 8.29 -4.46 5.50
N GLU A 41 7.96 -5.74 5.36
CA GLU A 41 7.97 -6.48 4.10
C GLU A 41 6.54 -6.59 3.58
N ASN A 42 6.25 -6.08 2.40
CA ASN A 42 4.94 -6.19 1.78
C ASN A 42 4.72 -7.61 1.24
N ILE A 43 3.65 -8.26 1.69
CA ILE A 43 3.28 -9.64 1.29
C ILE A 43 2.05 -9.69 0.38
N TRP A 44 1.19 -8.68 0.45
CA TRP A 44 0.01 -8.52 -0.41
C TRP A 44 -0.14 -7.06 -0.82
N MET A 45 -0.58 -6.84 -2.05
CA MET A 45 -0.98 -5.53 -2.53
C MET A 45 -2.32 -5.61 -3.26
N SER A 46 -3.07 -4.52 -3.23
CA SER A 46 -4.28 -4.34 -4.02
C SER A 46 -3.96 -3.57 -5.30
N VAL A 47 -4.53 -4.01 -6.42
CA VAL A 47 -4.52 -3.28 -7.68
C VAL A 47 -5.94 -2.81 -7.96
N ASP A 48 -6.16 -1.51 -7.86
CA ASP A 48 -7.49 -0.92 -7.86
C ASP A 48 -7.74 -0.04 -9.10
N PRO A 49 -8.99 0.05 -9.59
CA PRO A 49 -9.33 0.85 -10.77
C PRO A 49 -8.94 2.33 -10.68
N TYR A 50 -8.97 2.94 -9.48
CA TYR A 50 -8.60 4.33 -9.29
C TYR A 50 -7.14 4.62 -9.68
N MET A 51 -6.26 3.63 -9.60
CA MET A 51 -4.84 3.76 -9.96
C MET A 51 -4.68 4.18 -11.42
N ARG A 52 -5.55 3.67 -12.34
CA ARG A 52 -5.52 4.10 -13.74
C ARG A 52 -5.84 5.59 -13.88
N GLY A 53 -6.77 6.11 -13.08
CA GLY A 53 -7.10 7.55 -13.04
C GLY A 53 -5.93 8.41 -12.58
N ARG A 54 -5.10 7.90 -11.66
CA ARG A 54 -3.88 8.56 -11.16
C ARG A 54 -2.71 8.54 -12.16
N MET A 55 -2.77 7.69 -13.19
CA MET A 55 -1.78 7.66 -14.29
C MET A 55 -2.12 8.67 -15.39
N THR A 56 -2.67 9.81 -15.04
CA THR A 56 -3.01 10.89 -15.98
C THR A 56 -2.76 12.25 -15.32
N LYS A 57 -2.55 13.30 -16.15
CA LYS A 57 -2.39 14.68 -15.65
C LYS A 57 -3.72 15.33 -15.25
N ARG A 58 -4.86 14.61 -15.33
CA ARG A 58 -6.18 15.17 -15.03
C ARG A 58 -6.33 15.45 -13.55
N LYS A 59 -6.87 16.60 -13.21
CA LYS A 59 -7.27 16.92 -11.84
C LYS A 59 -8.41 16.01 -11.41
N SER A 60 -8.26 15.35 -10.26
CA SER A 60 -9.24 14.46 -9.66
C SER A 60 -9.29 14.70 -8.16
N TYR A 61 -10.14 13.95 -7.43
CA TYR A 61 -10.22 13.98 -5.96
C TYR A 61 -8.92 13.46 -5.29
N ILE A 62 -8.12 12.68 -6.01
CA ILE A 62 -6.80 12.22 -5.59
C ILE A 62 -5.77 12.69 -6.61
N PRO A 63 -4.57 13.15 -6.18
CA PRO A 63 -3.56 13.63 -7.11
C PRO A 63 -3.03 12.51 -8.02
N PRO A 64 -2.54 12.86 -9.22
CA PRO A 64 -1.80 11.92 -10.07
C PRO A 64 -0.63 11.28 -9.33
N PHE A 65 -0.22 10.09 -9.79
CA PHE A 65 1.05 9.51 -9.35
C PHE A 65 2.20 10.42 -9.77
N GLU A 66 3.18 10.56 -8.89
CA GLU A 66 4.42 11.24 -9.20
C GLU A 66 5.26 10.35 -10.14
N LEU A 67 5.82 10.96 -11.19
CA LEU A 67 6.69 10.23 -12.12
C LEU A 67 8.06 10.00 -11.51
N ASN A 68 8.62 8.83 -11.78
CA ASN A 68 9.91 8.36 -11.25
C ASN A 68 9.97 8.27 -9.72
N ALA A 69 8.82 8.10 -9.07
CA ALA A 69 8.67 7.79 -7.66
C ALA A 69 7.95 6.46 -7.48
N PRO A 70 8.09 5.78 -6.32
CA PRO A 70 7.35 4.57 -6.02
C PRO A 70 5.84 4.81 -6.11
N LEU A 71 5.13 3.89 -6.75
CA LEU A 71 3.67 3.94 -6.80
C LEU A 71 3.07 3.62 -5.43
N GLU A 72 1.99 4.30 -5.10
CA GLU A 72 1.21 4.04 -3.91
C GLU A 72 0.08 3.05 -4.19
N GLY A 73 -0.26 2.26 -3.19
CA GLY A 73 -1.38 1.34 -3.24
C GLY A 73 -1.53 0.61 -1.90
N HIS A 74 -2.76 0.18 -1.58
CA HIS A 74 -3.00 -0.58 -0.37
C HIS A 74 -2.17 -1.86 -0.35
N ALA A 75 -1.54 -2.12 0.78
CA ALA A 75 -0.73 -3.30 1.01
C ALA A 75 -0.97 -3.88 2.40
N ILE A 76 -0.66 -5.17 2.53
CA ILE A 76 -0.45 -5.82 3.82
C ILE A 76 1.02 -6.15 3.91
N GLY A 77 1.66 -5.65 4.95
CA GLY A 77 3.05 -5.91 5.26
C GLY A 77 3.21 -6.67 6.57
N ARG A 78 4.31 -7.40 6.66
CA ARG A 78 4.80 -8.00 7.90
C ARG A 78 5.85 -7.09 8.52
N VAL A 79 5.72 -6.80 9.79
CA VAL A 79 6.71 -6.02 10.54
C VAL A 79 8.00 -6.84 10.66
N MET A 80 9.09 -6.34 10.06
CA MET A 80 10.41 -6.96 10.09
C MET A 80 11.26 -6.44 11.24
N GLN A 81 11.23 -5.12 11.45
CA GLN A 81 11.91 -4.43 12.55
C GLN A 81 11.03 -3.27 13.01
N SER A 82 10.99 -3.02 14.30
CA SER A 82 10.18 -1.93 14.87
C SER A 82 10.94 -1.16 15.95
N ARG A 83 10.77 0.16 15.92
CA ARG A 83 11.13 1.09 16.99
C ARG A 83 9.92 1.80 17.56
N ASP A 84 8.72 1.20 17.37
CA ASP A 84 7.48 1.65 18.00
C ASP A 84 6.81 0.46 18.70
N PRO A 85 6.52 0.54 20.03
CA PRO A 85 5.97 -0.58 20.82
C PRO A 85 4.57 -1.02 20.40
N ARG A 86 3.87 -0.24 19.55
CA ARG A 86 2.55 -0.61 19.03
C ARG A 86 2.61 -1.66 17.91
N PHE A 87 3.78 -1.84 17.31
CA PHE A 87 3.98 -2.73 16.17
C PHE A 87 5.02 -3.80 16.52
N ALA A 88 4.54 -4.96 16.96
CA ALA A 88 5.42 -6.08 17.28
C ALA A 88 6.02 -6.68 16.01
N GLU A 89 7.28 -7.07 16.04
CA GLU A 89 7.91 -7.82 14.95
C GLU A 89 7.14 -9.11 14.66
N GLY A 90 6.94 -9.40 13.37
CA GLY A 90 6.13 -10.51 12.88
C GLY A 90 4.63 -10.21 12.76
N SER A 91 4.11 -9.15 13.38
CA SER A 91 2.70 -8.75 13.23
C SER A 91 2.40 -8.23 11.81
N LEU A 92 1.11 -8.20 11.46
CA LEU A 92 0.63 -7.72 10.17
C LEU A 92 0.07 -6.30 10.30
N VAL A 93 0.35 -5.50 9.28
CA VAL A 93 -0.11 -4.11 9.17
C VAL A 93 -0.63 -3.82 7.77
N THR A 94 -1.52 -2.84 7.64
CA THR A 94 -1.84 -2.24 6.34
C THR A 94 -1.08 -0.94 6.14
N SER A 95 -0.74 -0.64 4.91
CA SER A 95 -0.06 0.57 4.48
C SER A 95 -0.49 1.00 3.07
N MET A 96 0.10 2.08 2.54
CA MET A 96 -0.09 2.53 1.15
C MET A 96 1.14 2.30 0.27
N THR A 97 2.02 1.37 0.64
CA THR A 97 3.31 1.14 -0.05
C THR A 97 3.33 -0.12 -0.92
N GLY A 98 2.17 -0.50 -1.48
CA GLY A 98 1.98 -1.78 -2.17
C GLY A 98 2.93 -2.05 -3.34
N TRP A 99 3.40 -1.01 -4.02
CA TRP A 99 4.29 -1.15 -5.17
C TRP A 99 5.79 -1.19 -4.79
N SER A 100 6.07 -1.49 -3.54
CA SER A 100 7.42 -1.70 -3.00
C SER A 100 7.48 -3.05 -2.29
N SER A 101 8.60 -3.75 -2.38
CA SER A 101 8.78 -5.01 -1.66
C SER A 101 8.91 -4.80 -0.14
N HIS A 102 9.56 -3.70 0.25
CA HIS A 102 9.74 -3.29 1.64
C HIS A 102 9.49 -1.79 1.76
N ALA A 103 9.12 -1.34 2.94
CA ALA A 103 8.96 0.08 3.25
C ALA A 103 9.39 0.39 4.69
N LEU A 104 9.97 1.56 4.87
CA LEU A 104 10.27 2.13 6.18
C LEU A 104 9.31 3.28 6.41
N LEU A 105 8.48 3.18 7.43
CA LEU A 105 7.35 4.08 7.65
C LEU A 105 7.28 4.54 9.11
N GLU A 106 6.88 5.78 9.31
CA GLU A 106 6.43 6.26 10.61
C GLU A 106 5.08 5.61 10.97
N ARG A 107 4.84 5.51 12.26
CA ARG A 107 3.65 4.90 12.88
C ARG A 107 2.30 5.36 12.30
N ASP A 108 2.20 6.62 11.90
CA ASP A 108 0.93 7.23 11.47
C ASP A 108 0.49 6.76 10.07
N TYR A 109 1.40 6.12 9.33
CA TYR A 109 1.14 5.51 8.02
C TYR A 109 0.84 4.01 8.09
N LEU A 110 0.76 3.45 9.30
CA LEU A 110 0.56 2.02 9.54
C LEU A 110 -0.69 1.77 10.39
N HIS A 111 -1.47 0.77 10.00
CA HIS A 111 -2.62 0.32 10.77
C HIS A 111 -2.48 -1.16 11.09
N PRO A 112 -2.47 -1.55 12.39
CA PRO A 112 -2.38 -2.95 12.78
C PRO A 112 -3.58 -3.75 12.25
N ILE A 113 -3.30 -4.95 11.74
CA ILE A 113 -4.33 -5.94 11.43
C ILE A 113 -4.56 -6.76 12.71
N PRO A 114 -5.81 -6.88 13.19
CA PRO A 114 -6.11 -7.73 14.33
C PRO A 114 -5.78 -9.19 14.02
N ASP A 115 -5.27 -9.92 15.03
CA ASP A 115 -5.06 -11.36 14.90
C ASP A 115 -6.42 -12.08 14.85
N MET A 116 -6.75 -12.61 13.68
CA MET A 116 -8.00 -13.32 13.39
C MET A 116 -7.65 -14.63 12.67
N PRO A 117 -7.38 -15.73 13.41
CA PRO A 117 -6.82 -16.96 12.85
C PRO A 117 -7.66 -17.58 11.72
N ASP A 118 -8.98 -17.38 11.75
CA ASP A 118 -9.92 -17.94 10.78
C ASP A 118 -10.14 -17.04 9.55
N ILE A 119 -9.50 -15.85 9.51
CA ILE A 119 -9.68 -14.88 8.44
C ILE A 119 -8.34 -14.65 7.73
N PRO A 120 -8.22 -15.05 6.46
CA PRO A 120 -7.03 -14.78 5.68
C PRO A 120 -6.74 -13.27 5.59
N PRO A 121 -5.47 -12.85 5.79
CA PRO A 121 -5.11 -11.42 5.88
C PRO A 121 -5.50 -10.61 4.64
N GLU A 122 -5.45 -11.20 3.45
CA GLU A 122 -5.81 -10.51 2.20
C GLU A 122 -7.27 -10.01 2.18
N LYS A 123 -8.15 -10.52 3.05
CA LYS A 123 -9.52 -10.01 3.20
C LYS A 123 -9.55 -8.55 3.67
N PHE A 124 -8.49 -8.08 4.34
CA PHE A 124 -8.36 -6.68 4.75
C PHE A 124 -8.07 -5.73 3.58
N LEU A 125 -7.67 -6.25 2.40
CA LEU A 125 -7.62 -5.46 1.16
C LEU A 125 -8.95 -5.48 0.38
N GLY A 126 -9.89 -6.34 0.76
CA GLY A 126 -11.18 -6.54 0.10
C GLY A 126 -12.37 -6.27 1.02
N VAL A 127 -13.09 -7.33 1.38
CA VAL A 127 -14.37 -7.26 2.12
C VAL A 127 -14.23 -6.61 3.51
N LEU A 128 -13.12 -6.76 4.19
CA LEU A 128 -12.83 -6.13 5.48
C LEU A 128 -12.08 -4.80 5.35
N GLY A 129 -11.81 -4.34 4.13
CA GLY A 129 -11.15 -3.09 3.83
C GLY A 129 -12.06 -2.07 3.13
N MET A 130 -11.44 -1.21 2.31
CA MET A 130 -12.12 -0.13 1.59
C MET A 130 -13.29 -0.62 0.70
N PRO A 131 -13.17 -1.70 -0.11
CA PRO A 131 -14.27 -2.17 -0.95
C PRO A 131 -15.49 -2.61 -0.13
N GLY A 132 -15.28 -3.35 0.97
CA GLY A 132 -16.37 -3.79 1.84
C GLY A 132 -17.03 -2.63 2.58
N MET A 133 -16.25 -1.68 3.09
CA MET A 133 -16.77 -0.46 3.72
C MET A 133 -17.59 0.37 2.73
N THR A 134 -17.12 0.54 1.50
CA THR A 134 -17.83 1.27 0.44
C THR A 134 -19.17 0.61 0.12
N ALA A 135 -19.18 -0.72 -0.04
CA ALA A 135 -20.41 -1.48 -0.27
C ALA A 135 -21.39 -1.36 0.92
N GLY A 136 -20.89 -1.50 2.15
CA GLY A 136 -21.70 -1.37 3.36
C GLY A 136 -22.32 0.01 3.52
N VAL A 137 -21.58 1.07 3.30
CA VAL A 137 -22.10 2.44 3.33
C VAL A 137 -23.10 2.66 2.21
N GLY A 138 -22.79 2.21 0.98
CA GLY A 138 -23.67 2.33 -0.17
C GLY A 138 -25.04 1.68 0.08
N LEU A 139 -25.07 0.46 0.56
CA LEU A 139 -26.30 -0.29 0.81
C LEU A 139 -27.08 0.23 2.03
N ASN A 140 -26.40 0.44 3.17
CA ASN A 140 -27.09 0.70 4.44
C ASN A 140 -27.35 2.17 4.70
N ARG A 141 -26.64 3.11 4.04
CA ARG A 141 -26.76 4.54 4.29
C ARG A 141 -27.30 5.34 3.11
N ILE A 142 -27.05 4.89 1.89
CA ILE A 142 -27.43 5.60 0.67
C ILE A 142 -28.64 4.97 0.00
N ALA A 143 -28.60 3.66 -0.26
CA ALA A 143 -29.68 2.94 -0.95
C ALA A 143 -30.87 2.58 -0.05
N TYR A 144 -30.70 2.61 1.27
CA TYR A 144 -31.73 2.23 2.26
C TYR A 144 -32.31 0.82 2.01
N CYS A 145 -31.45 -0.13 1.62
CA CYS A 145 -31.83 -1.55 1.42
C CYS A 145 -31.76 -2.32 2.72
#